data_2603c3ccd4ff7a785c219a93181e12f1
#
_entry.id   2603c3ccd4ff7a785c219a93181e12f1
#
_cell.length_a   1.000
_cell.length_b   1.000
_cell.length_c   1.000
_cell.angle_alpha   90.00
_cell.angle_beta   90.00
_cell.angle_gamma   90.00
#
_symmetry.space_group_name_H-M   'P 1'
#
loop_
_entity.id
_entity.type
_entity.pdbx_description
1 polymer ?
#
loop_
_entity_poly.entity_id
_entity_poly.type
_entity_poly.pdbx_seq_one_letter_code
_entity_poly.pdbx_strand_id
1 'polypeptide(L)'
;YTGNKNNGKDNSDIAITALDEKKKSFYFLIEKTLSEIDNLENSEYELKRIHYEFYTQHELDSTQTKFNKERTAFYSKSKIEDREIQLKSQLNGNKYYLLGTVNAEDADTKRFFDSFEIKPSLESESYRIFRDTTNHFSIEIPEKQNEHLDFLVERELQNGSKKKNHFTTQSKNYQFLGSNGSIIQLNYYKYHRYETEKSIDSIWKNYRKQIIGDVTANETPADIEGDNEVIEVPIVEEDLNLASDYMFSDWDKKLFPKDEKLKIIDEKISYDKDKNVHTFEAMVSKPSSKQAIKYKLLLNGNTIYELSTLVSKNYDNKDPFVEKTFHSITLQNKKTENILENKMDLFLSDVRSKHDSIRYSALKSIDYLTIEKEDFPKFKTFLNTFKFRDDETEILGELYEKLGRIKSPEVTTYLENAY
;
A
#
# COMPACT_ATOMS: atom_id res chain seq x y z
N TYR A 1 29.75 17.87 18.59
CA TYR A 1 28.67 16.97 18.12
C TYR A 1 27.41 17.30 18.93
N THR A 2 26.48 18.02 18.35
CA THR A 2 25.13 18.17 18.91
C THR A 2 24.17 17.52 17.91
N GLY A 3 23.90 16.24 18.10
CA GLY A 3 22.84 15.55 17.38
C GLY A 3 21.50 15.94 17.99
N ASN A 4 20.72 16.75 17.31
CA ASN A 4 19.32 16.96 17.65
C ASN A 4 18.53 15.75 17.18
N LYS A 5 18.20 14.84 18.09
CA LYS A 5 17.15 13.86 17.86
C LYS A 5 15.80 14.56 18.02
N ASN A 6 15.22 14.98 16.92
CA ASN A 6 13.81 15.35 16.91
C ASN A 6 12.97 14.08 17.09
N ASN A 7 12.41 13.91 18.29
CA ASN A 7 11.40 12.89 18.60
C ASN A 7 10.02 13.29 18.00
N GLY A 8 9.96 13.50 16.71
CA GLY A 8 8.72 13.60 15.96
C GLY A 8 8.32 12.22 15.44
N LYS A 9 7.06 11.88 15.56
CA LYS A 9 6.42 10.57 15.30
C LYS A 9 6.42 10.09 13.86
N ASP A 10 7.27 10.60 12.97
CA ASP A 10 7.34 10.17 11.57
C ASP A 10 8.77 10.00 11.13
N ASN A 11 9.05 8.81 10.55
CA ASN A 11 10.21 8.39 9.80
C ASN A 11 11.54 9.09 10.20
N SER A 12 12.44 8.33 10.80
CA SER A 12 13.72 8.76 11.34
C SER A 12 14.64 9.41 10.28
N ASP A 13 14.35 10.65 9.91
CA ASP A 13 15.30 11.48 9.19
C ASP A 13 16.48 11.76 10.15
N ILE A 14 17.67 11.37 9.72
CA ILE A 14 18.90 11.63 10.48
C ILE A 14 19.61 12.81 9.83
N ALA A 15 19.85 13.87 10.62
CA ALA A 15 20.70 14.97 10.20
C ALA A 15 21.95 15.04 11.08
N ILE A 16 23.11 14.97 10.45
CA ILE A 16 24.42 15.09 11.09
C ILE A 16 25.06 16.35 10.55
N THR A 17 25.55 17.22 11.44
CA THR A 17 26.19 18.46 11.06
C THR A 17 27.54 18.62 11.75
N ALA A 18 28.48 19.30 11.08
CA ALA A 18 29.80 19.64 11.60
C ALA A 18 30.23 21.04 11.13
N LEU A 19 30.87 21.80 12.02
CA LEU A 19 31.42 23.11 11.71
C LEU A 19 32.94 23.10 11.91
N ASP A 20 33.67 23.52 10.88
CA ASP A 20 35.08 23.89 11.02
C ASP A 20 35.16 25.39 11.33
N GLU A 21 35.36 25.71 12.59
CA GLU A 21 35.42 27.09 13.08
C GLU A 21 36.60 27.90 12.50
N LYS A 22 37.71 27.23 12.18
CA LYS A 22 38.90 27.87 11.63
C LYS A 22 38.69 28.31 10.20
N LYS A 23 38.09 27.41 9.37
CA LYS A 23 37.80 27.68 7.96
C LYS A 23 36.42 28.30 7.76
N LYS A 24 35.61 28.39 8.80
CA LYS A 24 34.18 28.80 8.73
C LYS A 24 33.39 27.98 7.69
N SER A 25 33.72 26.70 7.57
CA SER A 25 33.09 25.76 6.65
C SER A 25 32.12 24.88 7.39
N PHE A 26 30.94 24.65 6.82
CA PHE A 26 29.88 23.83 7.39
C PHE A 26 29.69 22.58 6.53
N TYR A 27 29.50 21.43 7.22
CA TYR A 27 29.30 20.12 6.59
C TYR A 27 28.02 19.51 7.14
N PHE A 28 27.25 18.83 6.28
CA PHE A 28 26.06 18.13 6.72
C PHE A 28 25.81 16.84 5.94
N LEU A 29 25.15 15.90 6.58
CA LEU A 29 24.62 14.67 6.01
C LEU A 29 23.16 14.55 6.45
N ILE A 30 22.25 14.42 5.50
CA ILE A 30 20.85 14.10 5.75
C ILE A 30 20.61 12.69 5.18
N GLU A 31 20.10 11.79 6.01
CA GLU A 31 19.60 10.48 5.62
C GLU A 31 18.09 10.49 5.73
N LYS A 32 17.41 10.08 4.68
CA LYS A 32 15.97 9.86 4.67
C LYS A 32 15.66 8.45 4.21
N THR A 33 14.61 7.88 4.78
CA THR A 33 14.03 6.62 4.30
C THR A 33 12.85 6.97 3.40
N LEU A 34 12.81 6.39 2.20
CA LEU A 34 11.65 6.49 1.32
C LEU A 34 10.51 5.73 2.02
N SER A 35 9.47 6.44 2.42
CA SER A 35 8.34 5.88 3.17
C SER A 35 7.39 5.04 2.32
N GLU A 36 7.46 5.16 1.00
CA GLU A 36 6.57 4.51 0.06
C GLU A 36 7.31 3.42 -0.69
N ILE A 37 6.87 2.17 -0.50
CA ILE A 37 7.35 1.02 -1.27
C ILE A 37 7.07 1.21 -2.76
N ASP A 38 6.05 1.99 -3.10
CA ASP A 38 5.61 2.22 -4.47
C ASP A 38 6.49 3.19 -5.26
N ASN A 39 7.55 3.72 -4.66
CA ASN A 39 8.45 4.63 -5.36
C ASN A 39 9.42 3.89 -6.26
N LEU A 40 8.96 3.57 -7.47
CA LEU A 40 9.72 2.90 -8.53
C LEU A 40 10.33 3.89 -9.53
N GLU A 41 10.59 5.11 -9.10
CA GLU A 41 11.15 6.10 -10.01
C GLU A 41 12.57 5.73 -10.46
N ASN A 42 12.96 6.27 -11.59
CA ASN A 42 14.32 6.13 -12.08
C ASN A 42 15.30 6.74 -11.07
N SER A 43 16.40 6.07 -10.78
CA SER A 43 17.41 6.55 -9.83
C SER A 43 17.95 7.94 -10.19
N GLU A 44 18.04 8.29 -11.48
CA GLU A 44 18.44 9.62 -11.92
C GLU A 44 17.40 10.67 -11.57
N TYR A 45 16.12 10.33 -11.71
CA TYR A 45 15.02 11.18 -11.31
C TYR A 45 15.05 11.43 -9.80
N GLU A 46 15.16 10.39 -9.00
CA GLU A 46 15.20 10.51 -7.54
C GLU A 46 16.39 11.34 -7.06
N LEU A 47 17.57 11.12 -7.62
CA LEU A 47 18.75 11.91 -7.30
C LEU A 47 18.57 13.40 -7.64
N LYS A 48 17.90 13.71 -8.73
CA LYS A 48 17.57 15.10 -9.11
C LYS A 48 16.48 15.68 -8.18
N ARG A 49 15.45 14.88 -7.84
CA ARG A 49 14.37 15.29 -6.93
C ARG A 49 14.90 15.69 -5.56
N ILE A 50 15.84 14.94 -4.99
CA ILE A 50 16.49 15.27 -3.71
C ILE A 50 17.13 16.66 -3.75
N HIS A 51 17.84 16.97 -4.84
CA HIS A 51 18.44 18.31 -5.02
C HIS A 51 17.37 19.38 -5.17
N TYR A 52 16.37 19.12 -6.01
CA TYR A 52 15.29 20.06 -6.28
C TYR A 52 14.52 20.41 -5.00
N GLU A 53 14.14 19.43 -4.20
CA GLU A 53 13.48 19.65 -2.91
C GLU A 53 14.34 20.53 -1.99
N PHE A 54 15.64 20.25 -1.90
CA PHE A 54 16.56 21.03 -1.09
C PHE A 54 16.66 22.47 -1.59
N TYR A 55 16.85 22.68 -2.90
CA TYR A 55 16.95 24.02 -3.46
C TYR A 55 15.66 24.81 -3.32
N THR A 56 14.51 24.20 -3.56
CA THR A 56 13.19 24.84 -3.40
C THR A 56 12.94 25.22 -1.94
N GLN A 57 13.25 24.32 -1.01
CA GLN A 57 13.07 24.57 0.42
C GLN A 57 13.95 25.75 0.93
N HIS A 58 15.09 25.95 0.31
CA HIS A 58 16.05 27.00 0.70
C HIS A 58 16.09 28.18 -0.26
N GLU A 59 15.15 28.28 -1.21
CA GLU A 59 15.06 29.34 -2.23
C GLU A 59 16.39 29.55 -2.98
N LEU A 60 17.01 28.45 -3.40
CA LEU A 60 18.31 28.44 -4.09
C LEU A 60 18.20 28.03 -5.54
N ASP A 61 19.03 28.62 -6.38
CA ASP A 61 19.21 28.21 -7.77
C ASP A 61 20.45 27.33 -7.94
N SER A 62 20.29 26.20 -8.65
CA SER A 62 21.42 25.36 -9.02
C SER A 62 22.23 26.00 -10.13
N THR A 63 23.52 26.26 -9.87
CA THR A 63 24.43 26.84 -10.87
C THR A 63 25.12 25.81 -11.75
N GLN A 64 25.39 24.63 -11.18
CA GLN A 64 26.04 23.51 -11.86
C GLN A 64 25.50 22.18 -11.32
N THR A 65 25.22 21.23 -12.23
CA THR A 65 24.75 19.90 -11.89
C THR A 65 25.42 18.85 -12.77
N LYS A 66 25.80 17.69 -12.19
CA LYS A 66 26.37 16.57 -12.94
C LYS A 66 26.22 15.25 -12.21
N PHE A 67 26.11 14.16 -12.96
CA PHE A 67 26.25 12.81 -12.42
C PHE A 67 27.71 12.38 -12.31
N ASN A 68 28.00 11.44 -11.38
CA ASN A 68 29.24 10.70 -11.46
C ASN A 68 29.22 9.75 -12.69
N LYS A 69 30.36 9.17 -13.02
CA LYS A 69 30.51 8.28 -14.19
C LYS A 69 29.55 7.09 -14.15
N GLU A 70 29.36 6.52 -12.98
CA GLU A 70 28.52 5.34 -12.73
C GLU A 70 27.02 5.70 -12.57
N ARG A 71 26.69 7.00 -12.58
CA ARG A 71 25.32 7.52 -12.37
C ARG A 71 24.66 7.04 -11.05
N THR A 72 25.47 6.86 -10.02
CA THR A 72 25.03 6.46 -8.67
C THR A 72 24.98 7.63 -7.70
N ALA A 73 25.54 8.77 -8.08
CA ALA A 73 25.50 10.01 -7.33
C ALA A 73 25.30 11.21 -8.25
N PHE A 74 24.59 12.22 -7.75
CA PHE A 74 24.33 13.48 -8.44
C PHE A 74 24.90 14.63 -7.63
N TYR A 75 25.65 15.49 -8.30
CA TYR A 75 26.34 16.64 -7.69
C TYR A 75 25.74 17.93 -8.18
N SER A 76 25.71 18.92 -7.32
CA SER A 76 25.36 20.27 -7.68
C SER A 76 26.16 21.32 -6.91
N LYS A 77 26.22 22.50 -7.46
CA LYS A 77 26.89 23.66 -6.89
C LYS A 77 25.99 24.88 -7.03
N SER A 78 25.87 25.66 -5.96
CA SER A 78 25.09 26.89 -5.91
C SER A 78 25.73 27.90 -4.95
N LYS A 79 25.06 29.00 -4.72
CA LYS A 79 25.48 30.03 -3.76
C LYS A 79 24.31 30.40 -2.85
N ILE A 80 24.62 30.57 -1.56
CA ILE A 80 23.73 31.18 -0.57
C ILE A 80 24.39 32.51 -0.18
N GLU A 81 23.83 33.61 -0.62
CA GLU A 81 24.49 34.92 -0.49
C GLU A 81 25.88 34.87 -1.17
N ASP A 82 26.95 35.16 -0.42
CA ASP A 82 28.35 35.07 -0.86
C ASP A 82 28.99 33.70 -0.58
N ARG A 83 28.27 32.75 -0.04
CA ARG A 83 28.78 31.43 0.36
C ARG A 83 28.45 30.38 -0.69
N GLU A 84 29.47 29.62 -1.07
CA GLU A 84 29.28 28.50 -1.93
C GLU A 84 28.69 27.31 -1.20
N ILE A 85 27.67 26.68 -1.78
CA ILE A 85 27.12 25.39 -1.34
C ILE A 85 27.39 24.33 -2.40
N GLN A 86 27.88 23.19 -1.97
CA GLN A 86 28.06 22.01 -2.83
C GLN A 86 27.29 20.82 -2.21
N LEU A 87 26.54 20.09 -3.05
CA LEU A 87 25.73 18.96 -2.67
C LEU A 87 26.12 17.72 -3.43
N LYS A 88 26.01 16.56 -2.77
CA LYS A 88 26.05 15.21 -3.34
C LYS A 88 24.85 14.43 -2.85
N SER A 89 24.01 13.96 -3.75
CA SER A 89 22.95 13.01 -3.41
C SER A 89 23.31 11.60 -3.87
N GLN A 90 22.95 10.60 -3.09
CA GLN A 90 23.21 9.20 -3.37
C GLN A 90 22.06 8.33 -2.86
N LEU A 91 21.67 7.32 -3.65
CA LEU A 91 20.64 6.35 -3.30
C LEU A 91 21.27 5.01 -2.90
N ASN A 92 20.66 4.34 -1.93
CA ASN A 92 20.94 2.96 -1.60
C ASN A 92 19.65 2.26 -1.14
N GLY A 93 19.10 1.42 -1.99
CA GLY A 93 17.79 0.79 -1.73
C GLY A 93 16.69 1.85 -1.55
N ASN A 94 15.97 1.77 -0.44
CA ASN A 94 14.93 2.73 -0.05
C ASN A 94 15.44 3.94 0.74
N LYS A 95 16.77 4.07 0.90
CA LYS A 95 17.38 5.22 1.57
C LYS A 95 18.05 6.15 0.58
N TYR A 96 17.94 7.45 0.85
CA TYR A 96 18.74 8.43 0.17
C TYR A 96 19.52 9.30 1.15
N TYR A 97 20.68 9.75 0.67
CA TYR A 97 21.63 10.54 1.40
C TYR A 97 21.87 11.83 0.68
N LEU A 98 21.78 12.96 1.39
CA LEU A 98 22.18 14.27 0.92
C LEU A 98 23.37 14.76 1.74
N LEU A 99 24.52 14.81 1.13
CA LEU A 99 25.72 15.40 1.69
C LEU A 99 25.85 16.84 1.19
N GLY A 100 26.22 17.73 2.08
CA GLY A 100 26.43 19.13 1.69
C GLY A 100 27.60 19.77 2.42
N THR A 101 28.20 20.74 1.72
CA THR A 101 29.22 21.63 2.29
C THR A 101 28.82 23.07 1.99
N VAL A 102 29.05 23.97 2.96
CA VAL A 102 28.86 25.41 2.78
C VAL A 102 30.17 26.11 3.12
N ASN A 103 30.64 26.95 2.21
CA ASN A 103 31.87 27.72 2.32
C ASN A 103 33.12 26.85 2.56
N ALA A 104 33.16 25.64 1.96
CA ALA A 104 34.29 24.75 2.00
C ALA A 104 35.09 24.83 0.71
N GLU A 105 36.42 24.67 0.81
CA GLU A 105 37.28 24.57 -0.37
C GLU A 105 36.95 23.30 -1.17
N ASP A 106 37.11 23.33 -2.49
CA ASP A 106 36.83 22.20 -3.36
C ASP A 106 37.58 20.91 -2.95
N ALA A 107 38.80 21.05 -2.43
CA ALA A 107 39.58 19.92 -1.95
C ALA A 107 38.99 19.29 -0.70
N ASP A 108 38.49 20.09 0.24
CA ASP A 108 37.84 19.63 1.47
C ASP A 108 36.46 19.02 1.16
N THR A 109 35.69 19.65 0.30
CA THR A 109 34.42 19.13 -0.20
C THR A 109 34.62 17.76 -0.86
N LYS A 110 35.59 17.64 -1.76
CA LYS A 110 35.91 16.38 -2.42
C LYS A 110 36.28 15.31 -1.39
N ARG A 111 37.16 15.62 -0.43
CA ARG A 111 37.53 14.69 0.64
C ARG A 111 36.35 14.24 1.49
N PHE A 112 35.42 15.16 1.82
CA PHE A 112 34.23 14.84 2.56
C PHE A 112 33.31 13.92 1.78
N PHE A 113 33.04 14.21 0.51
CA PHE A 113 32.18 13.41 -0.34
C PHE A 113 32.78 12.03 -0.65
N ASP A 114 34.10 11.94 -0.83
CA ASP A 114 34.80 10.67 -1.09
C ASP A 114 34.92 9.80 0.18
N SER A 115 34.89 10.42 1.36
CA SER A 115 34.94 9.68 2.64
C SER A 115 33.61 9.02 3.02
N PHE A 116 32.51 9.40 2.36
CA PHE A 116 31.22 8.82 2.62
C PHE A 116 31.08 7.47 1.92
N GLU A 117 30.95 6.45 2.74
CA GLU A 117 30.74 5.07 2.31
C GLU A 117 29.53 4.48 3.03
N ILE A 118 28.61 3.89 2.27
CA ILE A 118 27.50 3.14 2.82
C ILE A 118 28.01 1.73 3.10
N LYS A 119 28.22 1.44 4.37
CA LYS A 119 28.65 0.10 4.79
C LYS A 119 27.44 -0.81 4.92
N PRO A 120 27.51 -2.04 4.41
CA PRO A 120 26.48 -3.04 4.72
C PRO A 120 26.42 -3.22 6.24
N SER A 121 25.22 -3.42 6.77
CA SER A 121 25.08 -3.74 8.19
C SER A 121 25.89 -4.99 8.51
N LEU A 122 26.86 -4.85 9.40
CA LEU A 122 27.72 -5.97 9.85
C LEU A 122 27.08 -6.79 10.98
N GLU A 123 25.95 -6.31 11.52
CA GLU A 123 25.24 -7.04 12.55
C GLU A 123 24.51 -8.22 11.91
N SER A 124 24.85 -9.43 12.34
CA SER A 124 23.99 -10.59 12.06
C SER A 124 22.68 -10.39 12.78
N GLU A 125 21.62 -10.10 12.04
CA GLU A 125 20.29 -9.97 12.63
C GLU A 125 19.87 -11.30 13.26
N SER A 126 19.57 -11.26 14.56
CA SER A 126 18.80 -12.33 15.19
C SER A 126 17.33 -12.19 14.85
N TYR A 127 16.66 -13.32 14.66
CA TYR A 127 15.27 -13.37 14.24
C TYR A 127 14.40 -14.07 15.28
N ARG A 128 13.19 -13.60 15.43
CA ARG A 128 12.14 -14.24 16.21
C ARG A 128 10.92 -14.55 15.35
N ILE A 129 10.11 -15.49 15.79
CA ILE A 129 8.83 -15.76 15.14
C ILE A 129 7.77 -14.80 15.72
N PHE A 130 7.27 -13.91 14.89
CA PHE A 130 6.07 -13.14 15.17
C PHE A 130 4.85 -14.01 14.85
N ARG A 131 3.89 -14.08 15.77
CA ARG A 131 2.64 -14.83 15.59
C ARG A 131 1.45 -13.93 15.84
N ASP A 132 0.57 -13.82 14.85
CA ASP A 132 -0.74 -13.22 15.03
C ASP A 132 -1.81 -14.35 15.08
N THR A 133 -2.29 -14.64 16.29
CA THR A 133 -3.30 -15.69 16.50
C THR A 133 -4.69 -15.24 16.07
N THR A 134 -4.95 -13.93 15.99
CA THR A 134 -6.22 -13.35 15.52
C THR A 134 -6.34 -13.48 14.01
N ASN A 135 -5.27 -13.12 13.30
CA ASN A 135 -5.20 -13.15 11.84
C ASN A 135 -4.51 -14.40 11.28
N HIS A 136 -4.25 -15.39 12.14
CA HIS A 136 -3.87 -16.77 11.81
C HIS A 136 -2.63 -16.93 10.94
N PHE A 137 -1.58 -16.15 11.18
CA PHE A 137 -0.30 -16.31 10.52
C PHE A 137 0.89 -16.23 11.48
N SER A 138 2.04 -16.68 11.02
CA SER A 138 3.33 -16.41 11.65
C SER A 138 4.38 -16.10 10.60
N ILE A 139 5.39 -15.31 10.98
CA ILE A 139 6.46 -14.83 10.11
C ILE A 139 7.73 -14.62 10.93
N GLU A 140 8.90 -14.90 10.36
CA GLU A 140 10.19 -14.60 11.00
C GLU A 140 10.54 -13.13 10.77
N ILE A 141 10.79 -12.39 11.84
CA ILE A 141 11.15 -10.98 11.81
C ILE A 141 12.41 -10.73 12.65
N PRO A 142 13.17 -9.64 12.38
CA PRO A 142 14.27 -9.26 13.24
C PRO A 142 13.84 -9.07 14.70
N GLU A 143 14.68 -9.48 15.66
CA GLU A 143 14.37 -9.31 17.09
C GLU A 143 14.20 -7.85 17.50
N LYS A 144 15.03 -6.98 16.94
CA LYS A 144 15.02 -5.54 17.22
C LYS A 144 14.00 -4.81 16.33
N GLN A 145 12.72 -5.23 16.33
CA GLN A 145 11.67 -4.43 15.73
C GLN A 145 11.24 -3.34 16.70
N ASN A 146 11.11 -2.12 16.22
CA ASN A 146 10.48 -1.06 17.01
C ASN A 146 8.98 -1.38 17.15
N GLU A 147 8.50 -1.51 18.38
CA GLU A 147 7.11 -1.88 18.71
C GLU A 147 6.06 -0.85 18.22
N HIS A 148 6.49 0.22 17.55
CA HIS A 148 5.62 1.33 17.12
C HIS A 148 5.04 1.19 15.71
N LEU A 149 5.20 0.03 15.04
CA LEU A 149 4.73 -0.16 13.66
C LEU A 149 3.39 -0.87 13.55
N ASP A 150 2.64 -1.00 14.63
CA ASP A 150 1.24 -1.42 14.57
C ASP A 150 0.36 -0.25 14.11
N PHE A 151 0.34 0.03 12.81
CA PHE A 151 -0.72 0.86 12.22
C PHE A 151 -2.00 0.03 12.16
N LEU A 152 -2.72 -0.01 13.28
CA LEU A 152 -4.09 -0.45 13.34
C LEU A 152 -4.96 0.61 12.65
N VAL A 153 -5.27 0.43 11.38
CA VAL A 153 -6.43 1.09 10.79
C VAL A 153 -7.63 0.17 10.99
N GLU A 154 -8.12 0.07 12.21
CA GLU A 154 -9.49 -0.36 12.44
C GLU A 154 -10.40 0.77 11.92
N ARG A 155 -10.76 0.73 10.66
CA ARG A 155 -11.94 1.44 10.18
C ARG A 155 -13.17 0.71 10.74
N GLU A 156 -13.48 0.95 12.00
CA GLU A 156 -14.84 0.80 12.47
C GLU A 156 -15.66 1.88 11.75
N LEU A 157 -16.40 1.49 10.72
CA LEU A 157 -17.51 2.29 10.24
C LEU A 157 -18.54 2.33 11.39
N GLN A 158 -18.38 3.30 12.30
CA GLN A 158 -19.35 3.62 13.31
C GLN A 158 -20.49 4.36 12.63
N ASN A 159 -21.37 3.62 11.97
CA ASN A 159 -22.70 4.13 11.75
C ASN A 159 -23.37 4.24 13.12
N GLY A 160 -23.90 5.42 13.45
CA GLY A 160 -24.51 5.76 14.74
C GLY A 160 -25.73 4.95 15.14
N SER A 161 -25.94 3.74 14.60
CA SER A 161 -27.00 2.83 15.02
C SER A 161 -26.60 2.15 16.32
N LYS A 162 -27.55 2.09 17.26
CA LYS A 162 -27.38 1.40 18.54
C LYS A 162 -27.11 -0.11 18.42
N LYS A 163 -27.29 -0.69 17.21
CA LYS A 163 -27.02 -2.10 16.89
C LYS A 163 -25.74 -2.19 16.07
N LYS A 164 -24.72 -2.86 16.60
CA LYS A 164 -23.43 -3.10 15.93
C LYS A 164 -23.59 -4.16 14.84
N ASN A 165 -23.12 -3.88 13.61
CA ASN A 165 -23.00 -4.92 12.59
C ASN A 165 -21.80 -5.83 12.97
N HIS A 166 -22.01 -7.13 13.10
CA HIS A 166 -21.00 -8.13 13.44
C HIS A 166 -20.31 -8.72 12.19
N PHE A 167 -20.84 -8.45 11.02
CA PHE A 167 -20.31 -8.94 9.75
C PHE A 167 -19.64 -7.79 9.02
N THR A 168 -18.36 -7.65 9.23
CA THR A 168 -17.56 -6.59 8.60
C THR A 168 -16.36 -7.23 7.88
N THR A 169 -15.94 -6.60 6.81
CA THR A 169 -14.61 -6.86 6.25
C THR A 169 -13.55 -6.51 7.29
N GLN A 170 -12.48 -7.28 7.31
CA GLN A 170 -11.37 -7.02 8.22
C GLN A 170 -10.10 -6.74 7.40
N SER A 171 -9.42 -5.67 7.72
CA SER A 171 -8.11 -5.37 7.15
C SER A 171 -7.14 -4.95 8.24
N LYS A 172 -5.88 -5.35 8.08
CA LYS A 172 -4.80 -4.95 8.98
C LYS A 172 -3.50 -4.87 8.21
N ASN A 173 -2.73 -3.81 8.47
CA ASN A 173 -1.43 -3.59 7.86
C ASN A 173 -0.33 -3.79 8.88
N TYR A 174 0.75 -4.45 8.48
CA TYR A 174 1.96 -4.64 9.25
C TYR A 174 3.14 -4.15 8.44
N GLN A 175 4.13 -3.61 9.13
CA GLN A 175 5.42 -3.25 8.53
C GLN A 175 6.54 -3.90 9.33
N PHE A 176 7.47 -4.50 8.63
CA PHE A 176 8.67 -5.09 9.22
C PHE A 176 9.90 -4.41 8.63
N LEU A 177 10.84 -4.03 9.50
CA LEU A 177 12.03 -3.29 9.13
C LEU A 177 13.26 -4.18 9.25
N GLY A 178 14.08 -4.22 8.21
CA GLY A 178 15.44 -4.76 8.26
C GLY A 178 16.43 -3.72 8.82
N SER A 179 17.54 -4.19 9.36
CA SER A 179 18.61 -3.33 9.91
C SER A 179 19.25 -2.41 8.85
N ASN A 180 19.16 -2.81 7.58
CA ASN A 180 19.62 -2.03 6.42
C ASN A 180 18.59 -1.01 5.92
N GLY A 181 17.43 -0.91 6.58
CA GLY A 181 16.32 -0.02 6.21
C GLY A 181 15.36 -0.59 5.16
N SER A 182 15.52 -1.84 4.74
CA SER A 182 14.51 -2.51 3.90
C SER A 182 13.21 -2.69 4.66
N ILE A 183 12.09 -2.56 3.95
CA ILE A 183 10.74 -2.65 4.52
C ILE A 183 10.00 -3.78 3.84
N ILE A 184 9.34 -4.62 4.62
CA ILE A 184 8.32 -5.55 4.15
C ILE A 184 6.99 -5.10 4.69
N GLN A 185 6.03 -4.86 3.82
CA GLN A 185 4.63 -4.66 4.20
C GLN A 185 3.88 -5.98 4.11
N LEU A 186 3.01 -6.21 5.06
CA LEU A 186 2.07 -7.34 5.04
C LEU A 186 0.67 -6.77 5.25
N ASN A 187 -0.15 -6.86 4.22
CA ASN A 187 -1.55 -6.49 4.25
C ASN A 187 -2.40 -7.76 4.44
N TYR A 188 -3.15 -7.80 5.51
CA TYR A 188 -4.17 -8.81 5.77
C TYR A 188 -5.52 -8.26 5.34
N TYR A 189 -6.26 -9.03 4.54
CA TYR A 189 -7.62 -8.72 4.15
C TYR A 189 -8.49 -9.96 4.23
N LYS A 190 -9.59 -9.86 4.95
CA LYS A 190 -10.60 -10.91 5.02
C LYS A 190 -11.86 -10.41 4.33
N TYR A 191 -12.27 -11.13 3.30
CA TYR A 191 -13.51 -10.90 2.59
C TYR A 191 -14.72 -10.95 3.51
N HIS A 192 -15.75 -10.20 3.16
CA HIS A 192 -17.00 -10.26 3.89
C HIS A 192 -17.60 -11.68 3.86
N ARG A 193 -18.39 -12.02 4.91
CA ARG A 193 -18.99 -13.33 5.09
C ARG A 193 -19.85 -13.80 3.90
N TYR A 194 -20.49 -12.86 3.17
CA TYR A 194 -21.35 -13.15 2.02
C TYR A 194 -20.71 -12.87 0.68
N GLU A 195 -19.48 -12.40 0.67
CA GLU A 195 -18.76 -12.11 -0.55
C GLU A 195 -18.38 -13.41 -1.26
N THR A 196 -18.49 -13.41 -2.58
CA THR A 196 -18.21 -14.58 -3.42
C THR A 196 -17.47 -14.14 -4.68
N GLU A 197 -16.40 -14.82 -4.99
CA GLU A 197 -15.64 -14.64 -6.21
C GLU A 197 -15.95 -15.75 -7.22
N LYS A 198 -15.88 -15.43 -8.51
CA LYS A 198 -16.20 -16.37 -9.59
C LYS A 198 -15.18 -17.50 -9.72
N SER A 199 -13.92 -17.19 -9.54
CA SER A 199 -12.80 -18.13 -9.66
C SER A 199 -11.52 -17.55 -9.05
N ILE A 200 -10.55 -18.41 -8.78
CA ILE A 200 -9.20 -17.98 -8.36
C ILE A 200 -8.56 -17.14 -9.48
N ASP A 201 -8.78 -17.49 -10.74
CA ASP A 201 -8.24 -16.73 -11.88
C ASP A 201 -8.83 -15.31 -11.96
N SER A 202 -10.10 -15.12 -11.59
CA SER A 202 -10.71 -13.78 -11.54
C SER A 202 -10.05 -12.92 -10.45
N ILE A 203 -9.77 -13.50 -9.27
CA ILE A 203 -9.05 -12.83 -8.19
C ILE A 203 -7.67 -12.38 -8.69
N TRP A 204 -6.90 -13.28 -9.29
CA TRP A 204 -5.56 -12.93 -9.79
C TRP A 204 -5.59 -11.92 -10.94
N LYS A 205 -6.60 -11.99 -11.81
CA LYS A 205 -6.78 -11.00 -12.88
C LYS A 205 -7.02 -9.60 -12.33
N ASN A 206 -7.90 -9.47 -11.34
CA ASN A 206 -8.17 -8.20 -10.68
C ASN A 206 -6.92 -7.68 -9.95
N TYR A 207 -6.20 -8.58 -9.32
CA TYR A 207 -4.97 -8.24 -8.62
C TYR A 207 -3.88 -7.74 -9.56
N ARG A 208 -3.69 -8.37 -10.71
CA ARG A 208 -2.75 -7.88 -11.75
C ARG A 208 -3.06 -6.45 -12.16
N LYS A 209 -4.32 -6.13 -12.37
CA LYS A 209 -4.74 -4.75 -12.70
C LYS A 209 -4.39 -3.79 -11.56
N GLN A 210 -4.68 -4.18 -10.34
CA GLN A 210 -4.42 -3.35 -9.16
C GLN A 210 -2.94 -3.03 -8.99
N ILE A 211 -2.04 -4.01 -9.04
CA ILE A 211 -0.60 -3.81 -8.80
C ILE A 211 0.11 -3.01 -9.90
N ILE A 212 -0.47 -2.91 -11.09
CA ILE A 212 0.07 -2.06 -12.18
C ILE A 212 -0.66 -0.71 -12.29
N GLY A 213 -1.62 -0.43 -11.39
CA GLY A 213 -2.39 0.80 -11.42
C GLY A 213 -3.37 0.91 -12.61
N ASP A 214 -3.71 -0.20 -13.27
CA ASP A 214 -4.65 -0.25 -14.41
C ASP A 214 -6.10 -0.46 -13.91
N VAL A 215 -6.45 0.21 -12.81
CA VAL A 215 -7.80 0.22 -12.26
C VAL A 215 -8.52 1.40 -12.90
N THR A 216 -9.32 1.13 -13.92
CA THR A 216 -10.31 2.12 -14.35
C THR A 216 -11.35 2.27 -13.24
N ALA A 217 -11.69 3.50 -12.88
CA ALA A 217 -12.60 3.85 -11.78
C ALA A 217 -14.01 3.19 -11.85
N ASN A 218 -14.30 2.43 -12.90
CA ASN A 218 -15.58 1.77 -13.16
C ASN A 218 -15.59 0.27 -12.82
N GLU A 219 -14.53 -0.31 -12.27
CA GLU A 219 -14.46 -1.75 -11.93
C GLU A 219 -14.24 -2.00 -10.43
N THR A 220 -14.46 -1.02 -9.56
CA THR A 220 -14.66 -1.30 -8.13
C THR A 220 -15.90 -2.19 -7.99
N PRO A 221 -15.87 -3.26 -7.18
CA PRO A 221 -17.07 -4.04 -6.90
C PRO A 221 -18.13 -3.08 -6.37
N ALA A 222 -19.24 -2.98 -7.10
CA ALA A 222 -20.43 -2.17 -6.86
C ALA A 222 -20.23 -1.03 -5.87
N ASP A 223 -20.27 0.18 -6.38
CA ASP A 223 -20.36 1.40 -5.60
C ASP A 223 -21.23 1.16 -4.36
N ILE A 224 -20.60 1.13 -3.20
CA ILE A 224 -21.31 1.35 -1.95
C ILE A 224 -21.60 2.85 -1.96
N GLU A 225 -22.66 3.24 -2.67
CA GLU A 225 -23.37 4.47 -2.37
C GLU A 225 -24.05 4.28 -1.00
N GLY A 226 -23.25 4.24 0.04
CA GLY A 226 -23.72 4.65 1.34
C GLY A 226 -23.81 6.17 1.28
N ASP A 227 -24.95 6.75 1.64
CA ASP A 227 -25.12 8.15 1.99
C ASP A 227 -24.12 8.55 3.09
N ASN A 228 -22.87 8.60 2.71
CA ASN A 228 -21.94 9.48 3.35
C ASN A 228 -22.26 10.84 2.71
N GLU A 229 -22.89 11.73 3.45
CA GLU A 229 -22.62 13.16 3.27
C GLU A 229 -21.09 13.28 3.31
N VAL A 230 -20.47 13.12 2.16
CA VAL A 230 -19.17 13.68 1.88
C VAL A 230 -19.45 15.17 2.13
N ILE A 231 -18.97 15.67 3.26
CA ILE A 231 -18.72 17.10 3.36
C ILE A 231 -17.72 17.31 2.21
N GLU A 232 -18.25 17.62 1.04
CA GLU A 232 -17.50 18.22 -0.03
C GLU A 232 -16.96 19.54 0.56
N VAL A 233 -15.79 19.43 1.18
CA VAL A 233 -14.91 20.59 1.19
C VAL A 233 -14.68 20.82 -0.29
N PRO A 234 -15.18 21.93 -0.88
CA PRO A 234 -14.92 22.22 -2.26
C PRO A 234 -13.40 22.36 -2.38
N ILE A 235 -12.74 21.28 -2.78
CA ILE A 235 -11.41 21.34 -3.36
C ILE A 235 -11.67 22.02 -4.69
N VAL A 236 -11.47 23.32 -4.72
CA VAL A 236 -11.56 24.10 -5.96
C VAL A 236 -10.50 23.45 -6.84
N GLU A 237 -10.94 22.73 -7.88
CA GLU A 237 -10.03 22.07 -8.85
C GLU A 237 -9.03 23.09 -9.46
N GLU A 238 -9.36 24.37 -9.42
CA GLU A 238 -8.48 25.47 -9.78
C GLU A 238 -7.23 25.56 -8.89
N ASP A 239 -7.30 25.25 -7.58
CA ASP A 239 -6.14 25.36 -6.69
C ASP A 239 -5.17 24.18 -6.84
N LEU A 240 -5.66 23.00 -7.22
CA LEU A 240 -4.79 21.85 -7.54
C LEU A 240 -4.07 22.03 -8.88
N ASN A 241 -4.72 22.60 -9.88
CA ASN A 241 -4.10 22.93 -11.15
C ASN A 241 -3.12 24.09 -11.03
N LEU A 242 -3.41 25.10 -10.22
CA LEU A 242 -2.48 26.20 -9.93
C LEU A 242 -1.23 25.71 -9.20
N ALA A 243 -1.36 24.78 -8.24
CA ALA A 243 -0.20 24.19 -7.55
C ALA A 243 0.66 23.33 -8.49
N SER A 244 0.03 22.58 -9.43
CA SER A 244 0.76 21.75 -10.39
C SER A 244 1.47 22.59 -11.46
N ASP A 245 0.87 23.67 -11.92
CA ASP A 245 1.46 24.55 -12.94
C ASP A 245 2.57 25.46 -12.40
N TYR A 246 2.52 25.83 -11.11
CA TYR A 246 3.61 26.56 -10.45
C TYR A 246 4.79 25.67 -9.99
N MET A 247 4.56 24.38 -9.81
CA MET A 247 5.59 23.44 -9.33
C MET A 247 6.53 22.93 -10.43
N PHE A 248 6.16 23.01 -11.69
CA PHE A 248 6.95 22.45 -12.80
C PHE A 248 7.28 23.51 -13.85
N SER A 249 8.45 24.12 -13.71
CA SER A 249 9.01 24.95 -14.77
C SER A 249 9.26 24.12 -16.04
N ASP A 250 9.43 24.77 -17.21
CA ASP A 250 9.80 24.06 -18.45
C ASP A 250 11.12 23.29 -18.32
N TRP A 251 11.92 23.62 -17.32
CA TRP A 251 13.13 22.91 -16.94
C TRP A 251 12.81 21.56 -16.29
N ASP A 252 11.80 21.52 -15.44
CA ASP A 252 11.34 20.30 -14.76
C ASP A 252 10.75 19.31 -15.76
N LYS A 253 9.95 19.77 -16.72
CA LYS A 253 9.36 18.94 -17.79
C LYS A 253 10.43 18.23 -18.66
N LYS A 254 11.65 18.78 -18.74
CA LYS A 254 12.78 18.14 -19.44
C LYS A 254 13.53 17.14 -18.56
N LEU A 255 13.44 17.28 -17.24
CA LEU A 255 14.11 16.40 -16.28
C LEU A 255 13.30 15.14 -15.97
N PHE A 256 11.97 15.22 -16.08
CA PHE A 256 11.08 14.13 -15.73
C PHE A 256 10.77 13.29 -16.97
N PRO A 257 11.15 12.02 -17.00
CA PRO A 257 10.69 11.12 -18.05
C PRO A 257 9.16 11.09 -18.05
N LYS A 258 8.56 10.92 -19.24
CA LYS A 258 7.12 10.69 -19.37
C LYS A 258 6.71 9.58 -18.39
N ASP A 259 5.55 9.72 -17.75
CA ASP A 259 4.96 8.71 -16.88
C ASP A 259 5.08 7.32 -17.50
N GLU A 260 6.03 6.55 -17.00
CA GLU A 260 6.19 5.16 -17.41
C GLU A 260 5.20 4.30 -16.65
N LYS A 261 4.38 3.55 -17.37
CA LYS A 261 3.44 2.61 -16.76
C LYS A 261 4.18 1.45 -16.08
N LEU A 262 3.67 1.05 -14.94
CA LEU A 262 4.09 -0.17 -14.26
C LEU A 262 3.82 -1.40 -15.13
N LYS A 263 4.72 -2.38 -15.08
CA LYS A 263 4.61 -3.65 -15.79
C LYS A 263 5.00 -4.80 -14.87
N ILE A 264 4.28 -5.90 -14.98
CA ILE A 264 4.68 -7.17 -14.40
C ILE A 264 5.84 -7.71 -15.23
N ILE A 265 6.98 -7.94 -14.59
CA ILE A 265 8.22 -8.42 -15.24
C ILE A 265 8.52 -9.88 -14.93
N ASP A 266 7.94 -10.42 -13.88
CA ASP A 266 7.98 -11.83 -13.50
C ASP A 266 6.70 -12.21 -12.76
N GLU A 267 6.22 -13.44 -12.98
CA GLU A 267 4.99 -13.92 -12.35
C GLU A 267 5.02 -15.43 -12.14
N LYS A 268 4.52 -15.87 -10.99
CA LYS A 268 4.36 -17.29 -10.67
C LYS A 268 3.08 -17.54 -9.90
N ILE A 269 2.32 -18.55 -10.30
CA ILE A 269 1.13 -19.03 -9.59
C ILE A 269 1.37 -20.46 -9.13
N SER A 270 0.95 -20.78 -7.91
CA SER A 270 1.01 -22.12 -7.35
C SER A 270 -0.16 -22.40 -6.39
N TYR A 271 -0.41 -23.68 -6.14
CA TYR A 271 -1.42 -24.14 -5.19
C TYR A 271 -0.87 -25.26 -4.32
N ASP A 272 -0.86 -25.02 -3.01
CA ASP A 272 -0.53 -26.02 -1.99
C ASP A 272 -1.82 -26.72 -1.54
N LYS A 273 -2.02 -27.97 -2.00
CA LYS A 273 -3.24 -28.77 -1.71
C LYS A 273 -3.36 -29.12 -0.22
N ASP A 274 -2.24 -29.36 0.44
CA ASP A 274 -2.23 -29.81 1.83
C ASP A 274 -2.65 -28.70 2.79
N LYS A 275 -2.27 -27.47 2.43
CA LYS A 275 -2.62 -26.25 3.19
C LYS A 275 -3.83 -25.52 2.65
N ASN A 276 -4.34 -25.91 1.48
CA ASN A 276 -5.40 -25.21 0.74
C ASN A 276 -5.06 -23.72 0.53
N VAL A 277 -3.83 -23.44 0.08
CA VAL A 277 -3.35 -22.08 -0.13
C VAL A 277 -3.03 -21.87 -1.60
N HIS A 278 -3.67 -20.89 -2.21
CA HIS A 278 -3.30 -20.40 -3.53
C HIS A 278 -2.30 -19.27 -3.37
N THR A 279 -1.21 -19.31 -4.12
CA THR A 279 -0.14 -18.32 -4.08
C THR A 279 0.01 -17.64 -5.44
N PHE A 280 0.09 -16.32 -5.41
CA PHE A 280 0.46 -15.50 -6.55
C PHE A 280 1.72 -14.70 -6.17
N GLU A 281 2.79 -14.85 -6.92
CA GLU A 281 4.02 -14.07 -6.77
C GLU A 281 4.25 -13.25 -8.03
N ALA A 282 4.62 -11.99 -7.88
CA ALA A 282 4.91 -11.11 -9.01
C ALA A 282 6.03 -10.13 -8.69
N MET A 283 6.73 -9.68 -9.72
CA MET A 283 7.59 -8.52 -9.67
C MET A 283 7.07 -7.46 -10.63
N VAL A 284 6.94 -6.24 -10.12
CA VAL A 284 6.40 -5.08 -10.86
C VAL A 284 7.44 -3.98 -10.90
N SER A 285 7.66 -3.40 -12.07
CA SER A 285 8.64 -2.33 -12.24
C SER A 285 8.25 -1.37 -13.37
N LYS A 286 8.80 -0.17 -13.35
CA LYS A 286 8.83 0.74 -14.51
C LYS A 286 9.98 0.33 -15.45
N PRO A 287 9.87 0.50 -16.78
CA PRO A 287 10.91 0.12 -17.74
C PRO A 287 12.29 0.68 -17.42
N SER A 288 12.38 1.96 -17.06
CA SER A 288 13.63 2.66 -16.75
C SER A 288 14.14 2.46 -15.33
N SER A 289 13.33 1.91 -14.42
CA SER A 289 13.70 1.71 -13.02
C SER A 289 14.75 0.61 -12.86
N LYS A 290 15.65 0.78 -11.92
CA LYS A 290 16.57 -0.27 -11.44
C LYS A 290 15.97 -1.09 -10.28
N GLN A 291 14.81 -0.67 -9.78
CA GLN A 291 14.09 -1.29 -8.69
C GLN A 291 12.80 -1.95 -9.17
N ALA A 292 12.30 -2.89 -8.41
CA ALA A 292 11.01 -3.52 -8.61
C ALA A 292 10.32 -3.71 -7.25
N ILE A 293 9.00 -3.74 -7.24
CA ILE A 293 8.25 -4.23 -6.09
C ILE A 293 8.03 -5.73 -6.28
N LYS A 294 8.43 -6.51 -5.28
CA LYS A 294 8.14 -7.94 -5.19
C LYS A 294 6.87 -8.12 -4.39
N TYR A 295 5.89 -8.80 -4.97
CA TYR A 295 4.63 -9.16 -4.34
C TYR A 295 4.55 -10.66 -4.09
N LYS A 296 3.90 -11.03 -2.99
CA LYS A 296 3.49 -12.40 -2.69
C LYS A 296 2.13 -12.39 -2.03
N LEU A 297 1.16 -12.97 -2.68
CA LEU A 297 -0.18 -13.10 -2.16
C LEU A 297 -0.45 -14.56 -1.83
N LEU A 298 -1.05 -14.76 -0.64
CA LEU A 298 -1.52 -16.04 -0.18
C LEU A 298 -3.02 -15.94 0.04
N LEU A 299 -3.80 -16.68 -0.74
CA LEU A 299 -5.24 -16.80 -0.55
C LEU A 299 -5.53 -18.11 0.17
N ASN A 300 -6.14 -18.02 1.35
CA ASN A 300 -6.61 -19.16 2.13
C ASN A 300 -8.08 -18.96 2.47
N GLY A 301 -8.95 -19.74 1.82
CA GLY A 301 -10.40 -19.65 1.99
C GLY A 301 -10.96 -18.30 1.54
N ASN A 302 -11.32 -17.43 2.47
CA ASN A 302 -11.81 -16.08 2.24
C ASN A 302 -10.85 -14.99 2.72
N THR A 303 -9.57 -15.31 2.85
CA THR A 303 -8.58 -14.39 3.42
C THR A 303 -7.37 -14.28 2.51
N ILE A 304 -6.93 -13.04 2.25
CA ILE A 304 -5.71 -12.71 1.51
C ILE A 304 -4.67 -12.16 2.49
N TYR A 305 -3.44 -12.63 2.32
CA TYR A 305 -2.24 -12.07 2.92
C TYR A 305 -1.33 -11.61 1.79
N GLU A 306 -1.08 -10.33 1.72
CA GLU A 306 -0.24 -9.72 0.71
C GLU A 306 1.04 -9.21 1.33
N LEU A 307 2.16 -9.74 0.89
CA LEU A 307 3.46 -9.19 1.20
C LEU A 307 3.97 -8.38 0.02
N SER A 308 4.55 -7.22 0.32
CA SER A 308 5.25 -6.41 -0.68
C SER A 308 6.54 -5.85 -0.12
N THR A 309 7.53 -5.69 -0.99
CA THR A 309 8.84 -5.12 -0.66
C THR A 309 9.56 -4.61 -1.90
N LEU A 310 10.38 -3.58 -1.72
CA LEU A 310 11.23 -3.04 -2.77
C LEU A 310 12.50 -3.90 -2.90
N VAL A 311 12.84 -4.29 -4.13
CA VAL A 311 14.02 -5.10 -4.45
C VAL A 311 14.75 -4.52 -5.67
N SER A 312 16.01 -4.93 -5.89
CA SER A 312 16.69 -4.70 -7.17
C SER A 312 15.94 -5.42 -8.29
N LYS A 313 15.73 -4.74 -9.43
CA LYS A 313 14.99 -5.30 -10.59
C LYS A 313 15.58 -6.59 -11.13
N ASN A 314 16.91 -6.71 -11.12
CA ASN A 314 17.59 -7.92 -11.57
C ASN A 314 17.70 -8.97 -10.46
N TYR A 315 17.29 -8.62 -9.23
CA TYR A 315 17.38 -9.48 -8.06
C TYR A 315 18.78 -10.08 -7.81
N ASP A 316 19.79 -9.36 -8.28
CA ASP A 316 21.22 -9.73 -8.20
C ASP A 316 21.83 -9.44 -6.82
N ASN A 317 21.23 -8.52 -6.06
CA ASN A 317 21.63 -8.19 -4.70
C ASN A 317 20.53 -8.66 -3.71
N LYS A 318 20.62 -9.90 -3.28
CA LYS A 318 19.66 -10.51 -2.35
C LYS A 318 19.85 -9.95 -0.94
N ASP A 319 18.85 -9.23 -0.48
CA ASP A 319 18.79 -8.77 0.90
C ASP A 319 18.45 -9.95 1.84
N PRO A 320 19.33 -10.31 2.78
CA PRO A 320 19.07 -11.43 3.70
C PRO A 320 17.79 -11.27 4.52
N PHE A 321 17.41 -10.04 4.89
CA PHE A 321 16.16 -9.75 5.58
C PHE A 321 14.96 -10.08 4.69
N VAL A 322 14.96 -9.58 3.45
CA VAL A 322 13.90 -9.86 2.49
C VAL A 322 13.79 -11.36 2.22
N GLU A 323 14.92 -12.02 1.94
CA GLU A 323 14.92 -13.46 1.67
C GLU A 323 14.36 -14.27 2.83
N LYS A 324 14.76 -13.96 4.06
CA LYS A 324 14.31 -14.70 5.22
C LYS A 324 12.87 -14.39 5.59
N THR A 325 12.53 -13.11 5.80
CA THR A 325 11.21 -12.70 6.27
C THR A 325 10.13 -12.98 5.23
N PHE A 326 10.36 -12.59 3.96
CA PHE A 326 9.37 -12.72 2.89
C PHE A 326 8.99 -14.18 2.59
N HIS A 327 9.93 -15.12 2.79
CA HIS A 327 9.68 -16.54 2.55
C HIS A 327 9.20 -17.30 3.80
N SER A 328 9.32 -16.71 4.99
CA SER A 328 9.01 -17.39 6.24
C SER A 328 7.53 -17.41 6.61
N ILE A 329 6.69 -16.61 5.92
CA ILE A 329 5.27 -16.55 6.25
C ILE A 329 4.61 -17.92 6.20
N THR A 330 3.92 -18.26 7.27
CA THR A 330 3.21 -19.52 7.43
C THR A 330 1.80 -19.24 7.93
N LEU A 331 0.81 -19.79 7.24
CA LEU A 331 -0.60 -19.66 7.63
C LEU A 331 -0.97 -20.79 8.60
N GLN A 332 -1.73 -20.46 9.63
CA GLN A 332 -2.25 -21.47 10.55
C GLN A 332 -3.46 -22.15 9.90
N ASN A 333 -3.46 -23.50 9.90
CA ASN A 333 -4.57 -24.29 9.36
C ASN A 333 -5.83 -24.05 10.19
N LYS A 334 -6.65 -23.11 9.78
CA LYS A 334 -8.03 -22.95 10.25
C LYS A 334 -8.95 -23.29 9.08
N LYS A 335 -10.03 -24.02 9.37
CA LYS A 335 -11.09 -24.20 8.38
C LYS A 335 -11.69 -22.83 8.07
N THR A 336 -11.25 -22.23 6.98
CA THR A 336 -11.73 -20.93 6.51
C THR A 336 -12.92 -21.13 5.57
N GLU A 337 -13.83 -20.17 5.56
CA GLU A 337 -14.92 -20.13 4.58
C GLU A 337 -14.33 -20.02 3.18
N ASN A 338 -14.86 -20.76 2.21
CA ASN A 338 -14.38 -20.69 0.83
C ASN A 338 -15.02 -19.51 0.11
N ILE A 339 -14.19 -18.63 -0.46
CA ILE A 339 -14.65 -17.45 -1.22
C ILE A 339 -15.39 -17.82 -2.51
N LEU A 340 -15.18 -19.02 -3.05
CA LEU A 340 -15.83 -19.48 -4.28
C LEU A 340 -17.19 -20.15 -4.05
N GLU A 341 -17.56 -20.37 -2.79
CA GLU A 341 -18.85 -21.00 -2.47
C GLU A 341 -19.98 -19.96 -2.52
N ASN A 342 -21.12 -20.34 -3.15
CA ASN A 342 -22.33 -19.56 -3.11
C ASN A 342 -22.80 -19.35 -1.66
N LYS A 343 -23.09 -18.09 -1.29
CA LYS A 343 -23.44 -17.71 0.09
C LYS A 343 -24.94 -17.57 0.34
N MET A 344 -25.79 -17.85 -0.65
CA MET A 344 -27.24 -17.73 -0.51
C MET A 344 -27.81 -18.51 0.66
N ASP A 345 -27.46 -19.80 0.80
CA ASP A 345 -27.99 -20.62 1.89
C ASP A 345 -27.50 -20.15 3.25
N LEU A 346 -26.24 -19.67 3.33
CA LEU A 346 -25.68 -19.07 4.55
C LEU A 346 -26.43 -17.78 4.92
N PHE A 347 -26.63 -16.88 3.97
CA PHE A 347 -27.40 -15.66 4.17
C PHE A 347 -28.83 -15.97 4.65
N LEU A 348 -29.55 -16.83 3.97
CA LEU A 348 -30.91 -17.23 4.33
C LEU A 348 -31.00 -17.90 5.73
N SER A 349 -29.96 -18.58 6.15
CA SER A 349 -29.84 -19.14 7.52
C SER A 349 -29.64 -18.03 8.55
N ASP A 350 -28.72 -17.10 8.28
CA ASP A 350 -28.38 -16.01 9.21
C ASP A 350 -29.56 -15.03 9.40
N VAL A 351 -30.30 -14.67 8.35
CA VAL A 351 -31.48 -13.80 8.46
C VAL A 351 -32.64 -14.44 9.23
N ARG A 352 -32.68 -15.78 9.29
CA ARG A 352 -33.64 -16.54 10.11
C ARG A 352 -33.14 -16.85 11.50
N SER A 353 -31.97 -16.37 11.88
CA SER A 353 -31.36 -16.60 13.17
C SER A 353 -32.29 -16.12 14.30
N LYS A 354 -32.33 -16.89 15.41
CA LYS A 354 -32.98 -16.47 16.64
C LYS A 354 -32.23 -15.37 17.39
N HIS A 355 -30.97 -15.14 17.01
CA HIS A 355 -30.12 -14.10 17.59
C HIS A 355 -30.30 -12.82 16.79
N ASP A 356 -30.91 -11.82 17.42
CA ASP A 356 -31.20 -10.53 16.77
C ASP A 356 -29.96 -9.84 16.17
N SER A 357 -28.79 -9.98 16.80
CA SER A 357 -27.54 -9.41 16.29
C SER A 357 -27.09 -10.06 14.97
N ILE A 358 -27.24 -11.39 14.84
CA ILE A 358 -26.91 -12.12 13.60
C ILE A 358 -27.89 -11.74 12.50
N ARG A 359 -29.21 -11.80 12.81
CA ARG A 359 -30.26 -11.42 11.87
C ARG A 359 -30.08 -9.99 11.34
N TYR A 360 -29.87 -9.02 12.23
CA TYR A 360 -29.63 -7.63 11.88
C TYR A 360 -28.38 -7.47 11.01
N SER A 361 -27.25 -8.07 11.41
CA SER A 361 -26.01 -8.02 10.65
C SER A 361 -26.15 -8.64 9.26
N ALA A 362 -26.91 -9.75 9.14
CA ALA A 362 -27.17 -10.38 7.86
C ALA A 362 -27.94 -9.45 6.91
N LEU A 363 -29.02 -8.85 7.40
CA LEU A 363 -29.84 -7.94 6.61
C LEU A 363 -29.05 -6.70 6.17
N LYS A 364 -28.27 -6.09 7.06
CA LYS A 364 -27.43 -4.92 6.75
C LYS A 364 -26.21 -5.24 5.89
N SER A 365 -25.96 -6.49 5.59
CA SER A 365 -24.84 -6.93 4.75
C SER A 365 -25.28 -7.50 3.41
N ILE A 366 -26.51 -7.20 3.00
CA ILE A 366 -27.06 -7.72 1.73
C ILE A 366 -26.22 -7.27 0.51
N ASP A 367 -25.58 -6.13 0.56
CA ASP A 367 -24.77 -5.60 -0.53
C ASP A 367 -23.59 -6.49 -0.88
N TYR A 368 -23.06 -7.23 0.07
CA TYR A 368 -22.00 -8.19 -0.15
C TYR A 368 -22.47 -9.51 -0.76
N LEU A 369 -23.79 -9.80 -0.75
CA LEU A 369 -24.34 -11.03 -1.29
C LEU A 369 -24.44 -10.95 -2.82
N THR A 370 -23.78 -11.85 -3.51
CA THR A 370 -24.01 -12.08 -4.94
C THR A 370 -25.23 -13.01 -5.10
N ILE A 371 -26.25 -12.55 -5.84
CA ILE A 371 -27.44 -13.34 -6.14
C ILE A 371 -27.36 -13.73 -7.61
N GLU A 372 -27.13 -15.01 -7.87
CA GLU A 372 -27.12 -15.55 -9.23
C GLU A 372 -28.56 -15.89 -9.68
N LYS A 373 -28.74 -16.07 -10.99
CA LYS A 373 -30.06 -16.43 -11.54
C LYS A 373 -30.61 -17.71 -10.93
N GLU A 374 -29.76 -18.66 -10.64
CA GLU A 374 -30.09 -19.96 -10.02
C GLU A 374 -30.57 -19.83 -8.58
N ASP A 375 -30.23 -18.74 -7.91
CA ASP A 375 -30.66 -18.44 -6.52
C ASP A 375 -32.06 -17.88 -6.44
N PHE A 376 -32.58 -17.33 -7.57
CA PHE A 376 -33.86 -16.61 -7.60
C PHE A 376 -35.02 -17.39 -7.01
N PRO A 377 -35.25 -18.69 -7.29
CA PRO A 377 -36.37 -19.44 -6.68
C PRO A 377 -36.31 -19.46 -5.14
N LYS A 378 -35.11 -19.62 -4.58
CA LYS A 378 -34.91 -19.62 -3.12
C LYS A 378 -35.14 -18.22 -2.54
N PHE A 379 -34.61 -17.20 -3.21
CA PHE A 379 -34.71 -15.82 -2.79
C PHE A 379 -36.15 -15.30 -2.89
N LYS A 380 -36.88 -15.62 -3.96
CA LYS A 380 -38.31 -15.36 -4.11
C LYS A 380 -39.13 -15.99 -2.98
N THR A 381 -38.84 -17.26 -2.65
CA THR A 381 -39.50 -17.94 -1.52
C THR A 381 -39.24 -17.20 -0.22
N PHE A 382 -38.01 -16.76 -0.01
CA PHE A 382 -37.64 -15.96 1.17
C PHE A 382 -38.46 -14.66 1.21
N LEU A 383 -38.46 -13.85 0.18
CA LEU A 383 -39.20 -12.58 0.15
C LEU A 383 -40.70 -12.75 0.41
N ASN A 384 -41.33 -13.82 -0.12
CA ASN A 384 -42.75 -14.08 0.05
C ASN A 384 -43.15 -14.61 1.42
N THR A 385 -42.19 -15.20 2.17
CA THR A 385 -42.50 -15.91 3.43
C THR A 385 -41.87 -15.26 4.66
N PHE A 386 -40.83 -14.45 4.46
CA PHE A 386 -40.12 -13.83 5.57
C PHE A 386 -40.88 -12.65 6.12
N LYS A 387 -41.02 -12.56 7.43
CA LYS A 387 -41.71 -11.46 8.11
C LYS A 387 -40.66 -10.42 8.52
N PHE A 388 -40.61 -9.33 7.76
CA PHE A 388 -39.84 -8.16 8.12
C PHE A 388 -40.46 -7.45 9.30
N ARG A 389 -39.64 -6.86 10.16
CA ARG A 389 -40.06 -5.98 11.25
C ARG A 389 -40.24 -4.57 10.70
N ASP A 390 -40.95 -3.71 11.46
CA ASP A 390 -41.21 -2.33 11.04
C ASP A 390 -39.93 -1.53 10.79
N ASP A 391 -38.85 -1.81 11.54
CA ASP A 391 -37.53 -1.22 11.42
C ASP A 391 -36.63 -1.85 10.32
N GLU A 392 -37.16 -2.83 9.59
CA GLU A 392 -36.45 -3.56 8.51
C GLU A 392 -37.06 -3.29 7.12
N THR A 393 -38.05 -2.39 7.02
CA THR A 393 -38.78 -2.13 5.75
C THR A 393 -37.91 -1.49 4.68
N GLU A 394 -36.93 -0.67 5.05
CA GLU A 394 -35.96 -0.09 4.10
C GLU A 394 -35.11 -1.17 3.41
N ILE A 395 -34.73 -2.21 4.17
CA ILE A 395 -33.94 -3.34 3.67
C ILE A 395 -34.70 -4.12 2.58
N LEU A 396 -36.04 -4.17 2.68
CA LEU A 396 -36.86 -4.80 1.63
C LEU A 396 -36.66 -4.13 0.28
N GLY A 397 -36.51 -2.80 0.24
CA GLY A 397 -36.19 -2.05 -0.96
C GLY A 397 -34.82 -2.47 -1.55
N GLU A 398 -33.80 -2.55 -0.72
CA GLU A 398 -32.45 -2.99 -1.12
C GLU A 398 -32.47 -4.43 -1.68
N LEU A 399 -33.28 -5.33 -1.09
CA LEU A 399 -33.45 -6.71 -1.58
C LEU A 399 -34.10 -6.75 -2.97
N TYR A 400 -35.13 -5.93 -3.22
CA TYR A 400 -35.75 -5.82 -4.54
C TYR A 400 -34.81 -5.20 -5.56
N GLU A 401 -34.05 -4.18 -5.19
CA GLU A 401 -33.05 -3.57 -6.05
C GLU A 401 -31.99 -4.59 -6.50
N LYS A 402 -31.48 -5.39 -5.58
CA LYS A 402 -30.54 -6.48 -5.90
C LYS A 402 -31.14 -7.51 -6.87
N LEU A 403 -32.41 -7.86 -6.72
CA LEU A 403 -33.13 -8.69 -7.70
C LEU A 403 -33.19 -8.02 -9.07
N GLY A 404 -33.43 -6.73 -9.12
CA GLY A 404 -33.49 -5.96 -10.36
C GLY A 404 -32.21 -5.99 -11.20
N ARG A 405 -31.07 -6.26 -10.56
CA ARG A 405 -29.78 -6.43 -11.24
C ARG A 405 -29.66 -7.77 -11.98
N ILE A 406 -30.54 -8.75 -11.68
CA ILE A 406 -30.54 -10.07 -12.35
C ILE A 406 -31.28 -9.96 -13.67
N LYS A 407 -30.56 -10.11 -14.78
CA LYS A 407 -31.14 -10.07 -16.13
C LYS A 407 -31.89 -11.39 -16.44
N SER A 408 -33.14 -11.49 -15.98
CA SER A 408 -34.00 -12.66 -16.16
C SER A 408 -35.46 -12.25 -16.36
N PRO A 409 -36.17 -12.75 -17.40
CA PRO A 409 -37.62 -12.49 -17.59
C PRO A 409 -38.46 -12.89 -16.39
N GLU A 410 -38.10 -13.97 -15.70
CA GLU A 410 -38.82 -14.44 -14.51
C GLU A 410 -38.69 -13.46 -13.33
N VAL A 411 -37.51 -12.86 -13.16
CA VAL A 411 -37.25 -11.84 -12.13
C VAL A 411 -38.03 -10.58 -12.48
N THR A 412 -37.98 -10.13 -13.74
CA THR A 412 -38.72 -8.94 -14.19
C THR A 412 -40.22 -9.11 -13.93
N THR A 413 -40.81 -10.25 -14.36
CA THR A 413 -42.25 -10.52 -14.11
C THR A 413 -42.58 -10.57 -12.61
N TYR A 414 -41.68 -11.09 -11.78
CA TYR A 414 -41.89 -11.11 -10.32
C TYR A 414 -41.91 -9.71 -9.74
N LEU A 415 -40.94 -8.86 -10.15
CA LEU A 415 -40.86 -7.49 -9.68
C LEU A 415 -42.07 -6.65 -10.14
N GLU A 416 -42.53 -6.78 -11.41
CA GLU A 416 -43.73 -6.13 -11.92
C GLU A 416 -45.00 -6.49 -11.12
N ASN A 417 -45.08 -7.71 -10.58
CA ASN A 417 -46.21 -8.14 -9.75
C ASN A 417 -46.07 -7.75 -8.26
N ALA A 418 -44.87 -7.40 -7.82
CA ALA A 418 -44.61 -7.02 -6.44
C ALA A 418 -44.83 -5.50 -6.19
N TYR A 419 -44.80 -4.70 -7.26
CA TYR A 419 -45.10 -3.29 -7.27
C TYR A 419 -46.59 -3.06 -7.64
#